data_5a4374fa4a1f0820c8e5fcb0673c6bec
#
_entry.id   5a4374fa4a1f0820c8e5fcb0673c6bec
#
_cell.length_a   1.000
_cell.length_b   1.000
_cell.length_c   1.000
_cell.angle_alpha   90.00
_cell.angle_beta   90.00
_cell.angle_gamma   90.00
#
_symmetry.space_group_name_H-M   'P 1'
#
loop_
_entity.id
_entity.type
_entity.pdbx_description
1 polymer ?
#
loop_
_entity_poly.entity_id
_entity_poly.type
_entity_poly.pdbx_seq_one_letter_code
_entity_poly.pdbx_strand_id
1 'polypeptide(L)'
;MPDMKGFFISSNMACNVPDYNPDVLSTLTRTAEAFARVTYQGVYLIDYYRQEFLYVSDNPLFLCGHTAEEVRGLGYRFYLKHVPETDQKMLVELNRSSFKLFGAFDAAAKCQCYISSHFHLSNGTKRKLINHQLTPVLLTDEGKIWIGVGIVSLSSHRTAGHVEFHRRGSGTYWTYSFEGHQWNECSGVSLKEEELEVLRLSAAGLTMVEIAGRMCRSVDTIKFYRRHAFDKLGVASITEAVSRATLNKLF
;
A
#
# COMPACT_ATOMS: atom_id res chain seq x y z
N MET A 1 -8.45 -6.56 -25.23
CA MET A 1 -7.44 -5.92 -24.39
C MET A 1 -8.14 -4.88 -23.53
N PRO A 2 -7.93 -4.85 -22.22
CA PRO A 2 -8.41 -3.74 -21.41
C PRO A 2 -7.77 -2.47 -21.96
N ASP A 3 -8.60 -1.49 -22.30
CA ASP A 3 -8.17 -0.21 -22.84
C ASP A 3 -7.51 0.60 -21.71
N MET A 4 -6.40 1.27 -21.98
CA MET A 4 -5.76 2.23 -21.06
C MET A 4 -6.75 3.26 -20.50
N LYS A 5 -7.82 3.58 -21.24
CA LYS A 5 -8.92 4.45 -20.79
C LYS A 5 -9.56 4.03 -19.47
N GLY A 6 -9.52 2.72 -19.12
CA GLY A 6 -10.04 2.25 -17.84
C GLY A 6 -9.20 2.68 -16.61
N PHE A 7 -7.90 2.91 -16.78
CA PHE A 7 -7.01 3.40 -15.72
C PHE A 7 -7.03 4.93 -15.59
N PHE A 8 -7.46 5.64 -16.63
CA PHE A 8 -7.50 7.10 -16.67
C PHE A 8 -8.94 7.57 -16.85
N ILE A 9 -9.64 7.72 -15.76
CA ILE A 9 -10.96 8.36 -15.76
C ILE A 9 -10.81 9.85 -15.52
N SER A 10 -11.74 10.64 -16.04
CA SER A 10 -11.71 12.12 -15.90
C SER A 10 -11.59 12.61 -14.45
N SER A 11 -12.08 11.84 -13.48
CA SER A 11 -11.95 12.15 -12.06
C SER A 11 -10.53 12.00 -11.50
N ASN A 12 -9.65 11.27 -12.19
CA ASN A 12 -8.24 11.08 -11.80
C ASN A 12 -7.30 12.09 -12.44
N MET A 13 -7.77 12.76 -13.51
CA MET A 13 -6.91 13.65 -14.26
C MET A 13 -6.74 14.96 -13.48
N ALA A 14 -5.51 15.23 -13.07
CA ALA A 14 -5.13 16.57 -12.68
C ALA A 14 -5.23 17.46 -13.93
N CYS A 15 -5.80 18.65 -13.77
CA CYS A 15 -5.84 19.68 -14.79
C CYS A 15 -5.40 20.99 -14.11
N ASN A 16 -4.99 21.97 -14.91
CA ASN A 16 -4.47 23.24 -14.38
C ASN A 16 -3.27 23.04 -13.44
N VAL A 17 -2.37 22.15 -13.82
CA VAL A 17 -1.13 21.94 -13.08
C VAL A 17 -0.22 23.15 -13.32
N PRO A 18 0.34 23.76 -12.26
CA PRO A 18 1.31 24.84 -12.42
C PRO A 18 2.54 24.34 -13.19
N ASP A 19 3.27 25.27 -13.79
CA ASP A 19 4.52 24.91 -14.47
C ASP A 19 5.43 24.10 -13.55
N TYR A 20 5.99 23.04 -14.11
CA TYR A 20 6.87 22.15 -13.37
C TYR A 20 8.08 22.90 -12.88
N ASN A 21 8.17 23.12 -11.58
CA ASN A 21 9.38 23.66 -10.97
C ASN A 21 10.44 22.54 -10.96
N PRO A 22 11.54 22.64 -11.75
CA PRO A 22 12.57 21.62 -11.83
C PRO A 22 13.20 21.28 -10.47
N ASP A 23 13.34 22.26 -9.59
CA ASP A 23 13.94 22.08 -8.24
C ASP A 23 13.04 21.25 -7.34
N VAL A 24 11.71 21.44 -7.41
CA VAL A 24 10.73 20.65 -6.67
C VAL A 24 10.77 19.20 -7.14
N LEU A 25 10.74 18.95 -8.45
CA LEU A 25 10.79 17.60 -9.01
C LEU A 25 12.12 16.91 -8.71
N SER A 26 13.24 17.63 -8.83
CA SER A 26 14.56 17.12 -8.45
C SER A 26 14.62 16.73 -6.98
N THR A 27 14.09 17.57 -6.10
CA THR A 27 14.02 17.30 -4.65
C THR A 27 13.18 16.07 -4.35
N LEU A 28 11.99 15.94 -4.94
CA LEU A 28 11.13 14.78 -4.77
C LEU A 28 11.81 13.49 -5.26
N THR A 29 12.43 13.53 -6.43
CA THR A 29 13.15 12.38 -7.00
C THR A 29 14.30 11.95 -6.11
N ARG A 30 15.15 12.89 -5.68
CA ARG A 30 16.29 12.61 -4.77
C ARG A 30 15.82 12.08 -3.41
N THR A 31 14.68 12.57 -2.91
CA THR A 31 14.08 12.09 -1.65
C THR A 31 13.59 10.65 -1.82
N ALA A 32 12.86 10.35 -2.89
CA ALA A 32 12.39 9.00 -3.19
C ALA A 32 13.56 8.02 -3.40
N GLU A 33 14.61 8.46 -4.08
CA GLU A 33 15.84 7.68 -4.27
C GLU A 33 16.55 7.41 -2.94
N ALA A 34 16.69 8.41 -2.08
CA ALA A 34 17.28 8.24 -0.76
C ALA A 34 16.47 7.26 0.11
N PHE A 35 15.14 7.34 0.05
CA PHE A 35 14.24 6.43 0.74
C PHE A 35 14.36 4.99 0.20
N ALA A 36 14.43 4.83 -1.12
CA ALA A 36 14.62 3.52 -1.76
C ALA A 36 15.93 2.84 -1.36
N ARG A 37 17.02 3.61 -1.11
CA ARG A 37 18.31 3.06 -0.66
C ARG A 37 18.27 2.46 0.75
N VAL A 38 17.42 2.96 1.63
CA VAL A 38 17.35 2.51 3.04
C VAL A 38 16.21 1.53 3.30
N THR A 39 15.38 1.25 2.28
CA THR A 39 14.28 0.29 2.36
C THR A 39 14.51 -0.86 1.39
N TYR A 40 13.94 -2.03 1.70
CA TYR A 40 13.95 -3.19 0.79
C TYR A 40 12.72 -3.21 -0.13
N GLN A 41 12.03 -2.08 -0.25
CA GLN A 41 10.79 -1.95 -1.00
C GLN A 41 11.04 -1.30 -2.36
N GLY A 42 10.20 -1.62 -3.35
CA GLY A 42 10.13 -0.86 -4.58
C GLY A 42 9.48 0.50 -4.29
N VAL A 43 10.10 1.57 -4.79
CA VAL A 43 9.60 2.94 -4.62
C VAL A 43 9.49 3.58 -5.99
N TYR A 44 8.39 4.26 -6.25
CA TYR A 44 8.23 5.06 -7.46
C TYR A 44 7.48 6.36 -7.19
N LEU A 45 7.69 7.35 -8.04
CA LEU A 45 6.89 8.58 -8.11
C LEU A 45 6.09 8.56 -9.40
N ILE A 46 4.79 8.86 -9.30
CA ILE A 46 3.88 8.91 -10.43
C ILE A 46 3.28 10.29 -10.56
N ASP A 47 3.28 10.79 -11.80
CA ASP A 47 2.61 12.02 -12.21
C ASP A 47 1.27 11.66 -12.86
N TYR A 48 0.18 12.03 -12.22
CA TYR A 48 -1.18 11.78 -12.71
C TYR A 48 -1.59 12.72 -13.86
N TYR A 49 -0.93 13.88 -13.99
CA TYR A 49 -1.19 14.80 -15.09
C TYR A 49 -0.54 14.31 -16.39
N ARG A 50 0.76 13.98 -16.34
CA ARG A 50 1.49 13.43 -17.50
C ARG A 50 1.27 11.95 -17.71
N GLN A 51 0.73 11.26 -16.71
CA GLN A 51 0.48 9.80 -16.73
C GLN A 51 1.78 8.99 -16.89
N GLU A 52 2.84 9.43 -16.24
CA GLU A 52 4.18 8.85 -16.35
C GLU A 52 4.83 8.64 -14.98
N PHE A 53 5.81 7.75 -14.93
CA PHE A 53 6.65 7.60 -13.76
C PHE A 53 7.80 8.63 -13.80
N LEU A 54 7.85 9.50 -12.79
CA LEU A 54 8.95 10.46 -12.61
C LEU A 54 10.21 9.77 -12.08
N TYR A 55 10.02 8.76 -11.24
CA TYR A 55 11.07 7.95 -10.63
C TYR A 55 10.60 6.51 -10.46
N VAL A 56 11.51 5.56 -10.64
CA VAL A 56 11.33 4.14 -10.32
C VAL A 56 12.63 3.65 -9.71
N SER A 57 12.57 3.02 -8.54
CA SER A 57 13.75 2.43 -7.89
C SER A 57 14.18 1.14 -8.58
N ASP A 58 15.46 0.83 -8.48
CA ASP A 58 16.02 -0.43 -8.97
C ASP A 58 15.70 -1.59 -8.00
N ASN A 59 14.42 -1.98 -7.96
CA ASN A 59 13.95 -3.07 -7.10
C ASN A 59 13.31 -4.18 -7.95
N PRO A 60 13.88 -5.40 -7.97
CA PRO A 60 13.44 -6.48 -8.85
C PRO A 60 12.02 -6.98 -8.59
N LEU A 61 11.43 -6.65 -7.45
CA LEU A 61 10.04 -7.00 -7.16
C LEU A 61 9.07 -6.23 -8.06
N PHE A 62 9.35 -4.93 -8.27
CA PHE A 62 8.51 -4.06 -9.09
C PHE A 62 8.91 -4.09 -10.57
N LEU A 63 10.19 -4.22 -10.87
CA LEU A 63 10.69 -4.13 -12.26
C LEU A 63 10.24 -5.24 -13.20
N CYS A 64 9.81 -6.39 -12.70
CA CYS A 64 9.35 -7.52 -13.52
C CYS A 64 10.35 -7.97 -14.61
N GLY A 65 11.65 -7.79 -14.38
CA GLY A 65 12.72 -8.14 -15.33
C GLY A 65 13.14 -7.01 -16.26
N HIS A 66 12.59 -5.83 -16.13
CA HIS A 66 13.01 -4.61 -16.82
C HIS A 66 14.03 -3.82 -16.00
N THR A 67 14.68 -2.85 -16.65
CA THR A 67 15.39 -1.78 -15.96
C THR A 67 14.41 -0.71 -15.45
N ALA A 68 14.82 0.09 -14.48
CA ALA A 68 14.00 1.21 -13.99
C ALA A 68 13.65 2.20 -15.10
N GLU A 69 14.57 2.43 -16.04
CA GLU A 69 14.36 3.31 -17.20
C GLU A 69 13.32 2.75 -18.17
N GLU A 70 13.37 1.44 -18.47
CA GLU A 70 12.36 0.78 -19.30
C GLU A 70 10.97 0.86 -18.65
N VAL A 71 10.86 0.65 -17.34
CA VAL A 71 9.58 0.79 -16.60
C VAL A 71 9.07 2.23 -16.68
N ARG A 72 9.94 3.23 -16.54
CA ARG A 72 9.57 4.64 -16.73
C ARG A 72 9.05 4.90 -18.14
N GLY A 73 9.73 4.38 -19.15
CA GLY A 73 9.32 4.52 -20.57
C GLY A 73 7.99 3.81 -20.88
N LEU A 74 7.67 2.72 -20.19
CA LEU A 74 6.39 2.05 -20.32
C LEU A 74 5.24 2.87 -19.72
N GLY A 75 5.50 3.63 -18.67
CA GLY A 75 4.46 4.32 -17.92
C GLY A 75 3.36 3.34 -17.45
N TYR A 76 2.09 3.73 -17.57
CA TYR A 76 0.97 2.86 -17.18
C TYR A 76 0.82 1.58 -18.01
N ARG A 77 1.42 1.49 -19.20
CA ARG A 77 1.47 0.24 -19.99
C ARG A 77 2.18 -0.88 -19.24
N PHE A 78 3.04 -0.52 -18.27
CA PHE A 78 3.65 -1.48 -17.36
C PHE A 78 2.60 -2.36 -16.67
N TYR A 79 1.54 -1.77 -16.14
CA TYR A 79 0.47 -2.52 -15.48
C TYR A 79 -0.29 -3.42 -16.46
N LEU A 80 -0.57 -2.96 -17.69
CA LEU A 80 -1.21 -3.79 -18.71
C LEU A 80 -0.37 -4.99 -19.11
N LYS A 81 0.95 -4.85 -19.07
CA LYS A 81 1.90 -5.91 -19.45
C LYS A 81 2.13 -6.92 -18.32
N HIS A 82 2.20 -6.44 -17.07
CA HIS A 82 2.70 -7.22 -15.95
C HIS A 82 1.66 -7.62 -14.91
N VAL A 83 0.48 -7.03 -14.94
CA VAL A 83 -0.65 -7.44 -14.09
C VAL A 83 -1.51 -8.47 -14.85
N PRO A 84 -1.86 -9.62 -14.27
CA PRO A 84 -2.79 -10.56 -14.89
C PRO A 84 -4.16 -9.91 -15.19
N GLU A 85 -4.83 -10.34 -16.24
CA GLU A 85 -6.10 -9.73 -16.72
C GLU A 85 -7.19 -9.70 -15.63
N THR A 86 -7.26 -10.73 -14.79
CA THR A 86 -8.16 -10.78 -13.64
C THR A 86 -7.93 -9.62 -12.69
N ASP A 87 -6.66 -9.36 -12.37
CA ASP A 87 -6.28 -8.32 -11.45
C ASP A 87 -6.33 -6.93 -12.10
N GLN A 88 -6.17 -6.83 -13.44
CA GLN A 88 -6.36 -5.56 -14.17
C GLN A 88 -7.79 -5.03 -14.04
N LYS A 89 -8.80 -5.90 -14.17
CA LYS A 89 -10.22 -5.51 -14.00
C LYS A 89 -10.48 -4.97 -12.59
N MET A 90 -9.93 -5.66 -11.61
CA MET A 90 -9.96 -5.24 -10.21
C MET A 90 -9.29 -3.88 -9.99
N LEU A 91 -8.09 -3.66 -10.56
CA LEU A 91 -7.37 -2.38 -10.44
C LEU A 91 -8.10 -1.21 -11.11
N VAL A 92 -8.76 -1.43 -12.24
CA VAL A 92 -9.56 -0.40 -12.91
C VAL A 92 -10.73 0.04 -12.04
N GLU A 93 -11.46 -0.92 -11.46
CA GLU A 93 -12.55 -0.63 -10.53
C GLU A 93 -12.06 0.09 -9.29
N LEU A 94 -10.99 -0.44 -8.69
CA LEU A 94 -10.36 0.13 -7.51
C LEU A 94 -9.90 1.57 -7.76
N ASN A 95 -9.24 1.82 -8.88
CA ASN A 95 -8.76 3.16 -9.24
C ASN A 95 -9.90 4.17 -9.25
N ARG A 96 -11.02 3.82 -9.93
CA ARG A 96 -12.22 4.67 -9.96
C ARG A 96 -12.78 4.93 -8.56
N SER A 97 -12.94 3.88 -7.77
CA SER A 97 -13.52 3.94 -6.44
C SER A 97 -12.64 4.72 -5.46
N SER A 98 -11.31 4.53 -5.55
CA SER A 98 -10.34 5.21 -4.69
C SER A 98 -10.29 6.70 -4.94
N PHE A 99 -10.24 7.14 -6.20
CA PHE A 99 -10.26 8.57 -6.51
C PHE A 99 -11.57 9.25 -6.08
N LYS A 100 -12.70 8.55 -6.18
CA LYS A 100 -13.97 9.04 -5.64
C LYS A 100 -13.88 9.21 -4.12
N LEU A 101 -13.29 8.25 -3.41
CA LEU A 101 -13.13 8.32 -1.96
C LEU A 101 -12.13 9.43 -1.57
N PHE A 102 -10.97 9.53 -2.24
CA PHE A 102 -10.04 10.66 -2.04
C PHE A 102 -10.72 12.00 -2.28
N GLY A 103 -11.60 12.08 -3.29
CA GLY A 103 -12.36 13.28 -3.62
C GLY A 103 -13.31 13.77 -2.51
N ALA A 104 -13.73 12.88 -1.61
CA ALA A 104 -14.58 13.23 -0.47
C ALA A 104 -13.84 13.96 0.67
N PHE A 105 -12.49 13.96 0.65
CA PHE A 105 -11.66 14.64 1.64
C PHE A 105 -11.18 16.00 1.15
N ASP A 106 -10.97 16.93 2.07
CA ASP A 106 -10.28 18.18 1.79
C ASP A 106 -8.78 17.97 1.48
N ALA A 107 -8.09 19.00 1.01
CA ALA A 107 -6.70 18.90 0.60
C ALA A 107 -5.76 18.47 1.74
N ALA A 108 -5.97 18.97 2.96
CA ALA A 108 -5.15 18.63 4.12
C ALA A 108 -5.33 17.16 4.52
N ALA A 109 -6.58 16.69 4.53
CA ALA A 109 -6.89 15.30 4.84
C ALA A 109 -6.36 14.33 3.76
N LYS A 110 -6.42 14.71 2.46
CA LYS A 110 -5.85 13.89 1.36
C LYS A 110 -4.38 13.57 1.57
N CYS A 111 -3.57 14.53 2.01
CA CYS A 111 -2.15 14.34 2.32
C CYS A 111 -1.90 13.43 3.54
N GLN A 112 -2.93 13.09 4.30
CA GLN A 112 -2.85 12.14 5.42
C GLN A 112 -3.39 10.75 5.05
N CYS A 113 -3.85 10.58 3.80
CA CYS A 113 -4.44 9.33 3.34
C CYS A 113 -3.46 8.49 2.53
N TYR A 114 -3.58 7.18 2.65
CA TYR A 114 -2.97 6.24 1.72
C TYR A 114 -3.93 5.07 1.44
N ILE A 115 -3.72 4.45 0.30
CA ILE A 115 -4.40 3.21 -0.06
C ILE A 115 -3.39 2.07 -0.10
N SER A 116 -3.79 0.91 0.40
CA SER A 116 -3.04 -0.35 0.30
C SER A 116 -3.86 -1.34 -0.51
N SER A 117 -3.26 -1.97 -1.49
CA SER A 117 -3.92 -2.95 -2.37
C SER A 117 -3.00 -4.13 -2.66
N HIS A 118 -3.59 -5.32 -2.80
CA HIS A 118 -2.84 -6.56 -3.03
C HIS A 118 -3.23 -7.15 -4.38
N PHE A 119 -2.26 -7.28 -5.29
CA PHE A 119 -2.44 -7.83 -6.63
C PHE A 119 -1.15 -8.50 -7.13
N HIS A 120 -1.27 -9.24 -8.23
CA HIS A 120 -0.12 -9.95 -8.78
C HIS A 120 0.65 -9.11 -9.80
N LEU A 121 1.98 -9.17 -9.70
CA LEU A 121 2.87 -8.82 -10.80
C LEU A 121 3.46 -10.10 -11.41
N SER A 122 3.63 -10.10 -12.72
CA SER A 122 4.16 -11.23 -13.50
C SER A 122 5.25 -10.77 -14.45
N ASN A 123 6.33 -11.55 -14.51
CA ASN A 123 7.38 -11.39 -15.52
C ASN A 123 7.24 -12.40 -16.68
N GLY A 124 6.04 -12.93 -16.89
CA GLY A 124 5.73 -13.95 -17.89
C GLY A 124 5.85 -15.38 -17.36
N THR A 125 6.84 -15.69 -16.52
CA THR A 125 7.07 -17.05 -15.98
C THR A 125 6.65 -17.21 -14.52
N LYS A 126 6.82 -16.15 -13.73
CA LYS A 126 6.54 -16.16 -12.28
C LYS A 126 5.56 -15.04 -11.93
N ARG A 127 4.58 -15.41 -11.12
CA ARG A 127 3.66 -14.43 -10.50
C ARG A 127 4.06 -14.22 -9.05
N LYS A 128 4.06 -12.96 -8.62
CA LYS A 128 4.31 -12.57 -7.23
C LYS A 128 3.15 -11.74 -6.75
N LEU A 129 2.56 -12.10 -5.63
CA LEU A 129 1.57 -11.29 -4.96
C LEU A 129 2.27 -10.17 -4.20
N ILE A 130 1.97 -8.94 -4.53
CA ILE A 130 2.55 -7.74 -3.92
C ILE A 130 1.54 -7.01 -3.06
N ASN A 131 2.05 -6.26 -2.10
CA ASN A 131 1.36 -5.16 -1.45
C ASN A 131 1.82 -3.87 -2.13
N HIS A 132 0.86 -3.11 -2.62
CA HIS A 132 1.07 -1.84 -3.29
C HIS A 132 0.39 -0.74 -2.49
N GLN A 133 1.18 0.18 -1.97
CA GLN A 133 0.70 1.34 -1.22
C GLN A 133 0.90 2.61 -2.04
N LEU A 134 -0.08 3.50 -2.01
CA LEU A 134 -0.05 4.76 -2.74
C LEU A 134 -0.57 5.89 -1.85
N THR A 135 0.16 7.00 -1.82
CA THR A 135 -0.22 8.21 -1.09
C THR A 135 0.08 9.46 -1.92
N PRO A 136 -0.75 10.51 -1.85
CA PRO A 136 -0.47 11.79 -2.49
C PRO A 136 0.78 12.45 -1.91
N VAL A 137 1.56 13.10 -2.78
CA VAL A 137 2.73 13.94 -2.42
C VAL A 137 2.45 15.40 -2.76
N LEU A 138 1.93 15.64 -3.97
CA LEU A 138 1.51 16.97 -4.38
C LEU A 138 0.06 16.94 -4.87
N LEU A 139 -0.66 17.99 -4.55
CA LEU A 139 -2.00 18.26 -5.05
C LEU A 139 -1.96 19.50 -5.97
N THR A 140 -2.92 19.59 -6.89
CA THR A 140 -3.19 20.82 -7.64
C THR A 140 -3.86 21.85 -6.74
N ASP A 141 -3.94 23.10 -7.19
CA ASP A 141 -4.66 24.16 -6.49
C ASP A 141 -6.15 23.82 -6.28
N GLU A 142 -6.72 22.99 -7.16
CA GLU A 142 -8.08 22.46 -7.04
C GLU A 142 -8.18 21.27 -6.07
N GLY A 143 -7.07 20.87 -5.43
CA GLY A 143 -7.03 19.74 -4.51
C GLY A 143 -7.11 18.36 -5.18
N LYS A 144 -6.82 18.24 -6.48
CA LYS A 144 -6.68 16.95 -7.17
C LYS A 144 -5.27 16.39 -6.94
N ILE A 145 -5.16 15.07 -6.91
CA ILE A 145 -3.84 14.41 -6.77
C ILE A 145 -3.04 14.64 -8.04
N TRP A 146 -1.90 15.31 -7.89
CA TRP A 146 -0.96 15.57 -8.98
C TRP A 146 0.18 14.56 -8.99
N ILE A 147 0.97 14.51 -7.91
CA ILE A 147 2.06 13.54 -7.78
C ILE A 147 1.77 12.63 -6.59
N GLY A 148 1.93 11.33 -6.80
CA GLY A 148 1.86 10.32 -5.77
C GLY A 148 3.16 9.56 -5.62
N VAL A 149 3.42 9.02 -4.43
CA VAL A 149 4.47 8.03 -4.19
C VAL A 149 3.84 6.66 -4.00
N GLY A 150 4.36 5.70 -4.74
CA GLY A 150 4.00 4.29 -4.62
C GLY A 150 5.12 3.50 -3.94
N ILE A 151 4.71 2.59 -3.05
CA ILE A 151 5.61 1.66 -2.36
C ILE A 151 5.14 0.24 -2.66
N VAL A 152 6.06 -0.63 -3.08
CA VAL A 152 5.79 -2.02 -3.44
C VAL A 152 6.61 -2.94 -2.56
N SER A 153 5.92 -3.85 -1.88
CA SER A 153 6.52 -4.90 -1.06
C SER A 153 5.87 -6.26 -1.34
N LEU A 154 6.40 -7.33 -0.79
CA LEU A 154 5.73 -8.63 -0.82
C LEU A 154 4.43 -8.56 -0.01
N SER A 155 3.38 -9.20 -0.53
CA SER A 155 2.12 -9.31 0.21
C SER A 155 2.24 -10.25 1.40
N SER A 156 1.63 -9.87 2.52
CA SER A 156 1.37 -10.77 3.65
C SER A 156 0.12 -11.63 3.46
N HIS A 157 -0.75 -11.28 2.49
CA HIS A 157 -1.94 -12.03 2.14
C HIS A 157 -1.63 -13.20 1.19
N ARG A 158 -2.56 -14.14 1.07
CA ARG A 158 -2.44 -15.29 0.18
C ARG A 158 -3.13 -15.09 -1.17
N THR A 159 -4.02 -14.11 -1.25
CA THR A 159 -4.84 -13.81 -2.44
C THR A 159 -4.83 -12.33 -2.75
N ALA A 160 -5.03 -11.99 -4.01
CA ALA A 160 -5.28 -10.62 -4.45
C ALA A 160 -6.66 -10.14 -3.98
N GLY A 161 -6.90 -8.83 -4.09
CA GLY A 161 -8.21 -8.22 -3.81
C GLY A 161 -8.36 -7.67 -2.40
N HIS A 162 -7.38 -7.79 -1.53
CA HIS A 162 -7.39 -7.09 -0.25
C HIS A 162 -7.05 -5.62 -0.48
N VAL A 163 -7.96 -4.73 -0.10
CA VAL A 163 -7.80 -3.29 -0.29
C VAL A 163 -8.23 -2.56 0.97
N GLU A 164 -7.37 -1.67 1.42
CA GLU A 164 -7.61 -0.83 2.59
C GLU A 164 -7.28 0.63 2.26
N PHE A 165 -8.11 1.55 2.73
CA PHE A 165 -7.88 2.98 2.68
C PHE A 165 -7.74 3.52 4.09
N HIS A 166 -6.65 4.20 4.35
CA HIS A 166 -6.29 4.69 5.66
C HIS A 166 -6.15 6.21 5.66
N ARG A 167 -6.53 6.83 6.78
CA ARG A 167 -6.24 8.23 7.08
C ARG A 167 -5.47 8.32 8.39
N ARG A 168 -4.31 8.94 8.37
CA ARG A 168 -3.49 9.13 9.57
C ARG A 168 -4.28 9.89 10.64
N GLY A 169 -4.18 9.43 11.89
CA GLY A 169 -4.90 10.01 13.02
C GLY A 169 -6.40 9.69 13.09
N SER A 170 -6.92 8.87 12.16
CA SER A 170 -8.27 8.31 12.27
C SER A 170 -8.26 7.03 13.07
N GLY A 171 -9.23 6.85 13.95
CA GLY A 171 -9.49 5.57 14.60
C GLY A 171 -10.22 4.57 13.69
N THR A 172 -10.47 4.93 12.43
CA THR A 172 -11.18 4.11 11.44
C THR A 172 -10.37 4.02 10.16
N TYR A 173 -10.60 2.95 9.39
CA TYR A 173 -10.11 2.75 8.04
C TYR A 173 -11.24 2.17 7.18
N TRP A 174 -11.07 2.07 5.88
CA TRP A 174 -12.07 1.53 4.97
C TRP A 174 -11.51 0.33 4.23
N THR A 175 -12.30 -0.72 4.08
CA THR A 175 -12.02 -1.87 3.22
C THR A 175 -12.90 -1.83 1.99
N TYR A 176 -12.38 -2.20 0.82
CA TYR A 176 -13.17 -2.27 -0.39
C TYR A 176 -13.71 -3.68 -0.61
N SER A 177 -15.02 -3.79 -0.82
CA SER A 177 -15.69 -5.03 -1.24
C SER A 177 -15.90 -5.01 -2.74
N PHE A 178 -15.24 -5.92 -3.47
CA PHE A 178 -15.47 -6.11 -4.91
C PHE A 178 -16.80 -6.77 -5.22
N GLU A 179 -17.38 -7.54 -4.29
CA GLU A 179 -18.69 -8.13 -4.44
C GLU A 179 -19.80 -7.08 -4.27
N GLY A 180 -19.67 -6.22 -3.27
CA GLY A 180 -20.61 -5.14 -2.97
C GLY A 180 -20.32 -3.84 -3.72
N HIS A 181 -19.20 -3.74 -4.43
CA HIS A 181 -18.74 -2.51 -5.13
C HIS A 181 -18.73 -1.26 -4.25
N GLN A 182 -18.35 -1.41 -2.97
CA GLN A 182 -18.43 -0.34 -1.99
C GLN A 182 -17.31 -0.36 -0.96
N TRP A 183 -17.05 0.80 -0.38
CA TRP A 183 -16.18 0.96 0.78
C TRP A 183 -16.99 0.70 2.06
N ASN A 184 -16.46 -0.15 2.93
CA ASN A 184 -17.00 -0.42 4.25
C ASN A 184 -16.08 0.20 5.29
N GLU A 185 -16.63 1.03 6.16
CA GLU A 185 -15.88 1.61 7.27
C GLU A 185 -15.65 0.56 8.34
N CYS A 186 -14.40 0.46 8.79
CA CYS A 186 -13.96 -0.47 9.82
C CYS A 186 -13.35 0.33 10.98
N SER A 187 -13.63 -0.09 12.19
CA SER A 187 -12.95 0.46 13.37
C SER A 187 -11.50 0.02 13.38
N GLY A 188 -10.62 0.94 13.72
CA GLY A 188 -9.20 0.63 13.92
C GLY A 188 -9.03 -0.42 15.02
N VAL A 189 -8.12 -1.35 14.79
CA VAL A 189 -7.82 -2.39 15.80
C VAL A 189 -7.07 -1.75 16.95
N SER A 190 -7.55 -1.95 18.17
CA SER A 190 -6.83 -1.62 19.38
C SER A 190 -6.39 -2.90 20.08
N LEU A 191 -5.09 -3.08 20.21
CA LEU A 191 -4.49 -4.17 20.97
C LEU A 191 -4.12 -3.66 22.38
N LYS A 192 -4.26 -4.55 23.38
CA LYS A 192 -3.75 -4.30 24.71
C LYS A 192 -2.22 -4.37 24.72
N GLU A 193 -1.58 -3.73 25.69
CA GLU A 193 -0.11 -3.72 25.79
C GLU A 193 0.48 -5.13 25.86
N GLU A 194 -0.17 -6.05 26.57
CA GLU A 194 0.28 -7.43 26.65
C GLU A 194 0.15 -8.19 25.31
N GLU A 195 -0.89 -7.89 24.52
CA GLU A 195 -1.09 -8.45 23.19
C GLU A 195 -0.01 -7.91 22.22
N LEU A 196 0.30 -6.62 22.30
CA LEU A 196 1.36 -5.98 21.53
C LEU A 196 2.74 -6.55 21.88
N GLU A 197 3.02 -6.71 23.18
CA GLU A 197 4.31 -7.23 23.65
C GLU A 197 4.53 -8.68 23.18
N VAL A 198 3.49 -9.52 23.20
CA VAL A 198 3.57 -10.88 22.63
C VAL A 198 3.90 -10.83 21.14
N LEU A 199 3.32 -9.91 20.36
CA LEU A 199 3.64 -9.76 18.94
C LEU A 199 5.08 -9.25 18.72
N ARG A 200 5.54 -8.27 19.51
CA ARG A 200 6.93 -7.74 19.44
C ARG A 200 7.96 -8.83 19.71
N LEU A 201 7.77 -9.58 20.79
CA LEU A 201 8.68 -10.66 21.16
C LEU A 201 8.65 -11.82 20.14
N SER A 202 7.49 -12.13 19.60
CA SER A 202 7.36 -13.11 18.52
C SER A 202 8.06 -12.65 17.23
N ALA A 203 7.96 -11.36 16.89
CA ALA A 203 8.69 -10.76 15.76
C ALA A 203 10.21 -10.82 15.95
N ALA A 204 10.67 -10.72 17.21
CA ALA A 204 12.08 -10.91 17.57
C ALA A 204 12.54 -12.39 17.57
N GLY A 205 11.65 -13.32 17.23
CA GLY A 205 11.96 -14.75 17.08
C GLY A 205 11.87 -15.58 18.37
N LEU A 206 11.36 -15.02 19.46
CA LEU A 206 11.23 -15.74 20.73
C LEU A 206 10.15 -16.83 20.64
N THR A 207 10.40 -17.96 21.26
CA THR A 207 9.42 -19.03 21.46
C THR A 207 8.40 -18.65 22.54
N MET A 208 7.27 -19.36 22.57
CA MET A 208 6.23 -19.13 23.58
C MET A 208 6.73 -19.28 25.03
N VAL A 209 7.67 -20.19 25.25
CA VAL A 209 8.28 -20.42 26.58
C VAL A 209 9.16 -19.25 26.99
N GLU A 210 9.98 -18.74 26.07
CA GLU A 210 10.84 -17.59 26.31
C GLU A 210 10.01 -16.31 26.54
N ILE A 211 8.93 -16.12 25.77
CA ILE A 211 7.99 -15.00 25.97
C ILE A 211 7.34 -15.09 27.35
N ALA A 212 6.89 -16.29 27.75
CA ALA A 212 6.28 -16.53 29.06
C ALA A 212 7.24 -16.18 30.20
N GLY A 213 8.50 -16.61 30.09
CA GLY A 213 9.55 -16.26 31.05
C GLY A 213 9.79 -14.76 31.10
N ARG A 214 9.91 -14.09 29.95
CA ARG A 214 10.20 -12.64 29.85
C ARG A 214 9.07 -11.76 30.37
N MET A 215 7.82 -12.16 30.13
CA MET A 215 6.63 -11.45 30.60
C MET A 215 6.19 -11.84 32.02
N CYS A 216 6.90 -12.78 32.67
CA CYS A 216 6.51 -13.33 33.97
C CYS A 216 5.06 -13.85 33.99
N ARG A 217 4.69 -14.63 32.96
CA ARG A 217 3.34 -15.20 32.76
C ARG A 217 3.45 -16.71 32.43
N SER A 218 2.34 -17.43 32.56
CA SER A 218 2.27 -18.81 32.08
C SER A 218 2.25 -18.88 30.55
N VAL A 219 2.72 -19.98 29.97
CA VAL A 219 2.65 -20.23 28.51
C VAL A 219 1.21 -20.16 28.01
N ASP A 220 0.23 -20.61 28.79
CA ASP A 220 -1.17 -20.55 28.39
C ASP A 220 -1.72 -19.11 28.39
N THR A 221 -1.24 -18.25 29.29
CA THR A 221 -1.54 -16.81 29.22
C THR A 221 -0.99 -16.19 27.96
N ILE A 222 0.23 -16.54 27.53
CA ILE A 222 0.81 -16.05 26.27
C ILE A 222 0.02 -16.53 25.05
N LYS A 223 -0.40 -17.81 25.03
CA LYS A 223 -1.28 -18.35 23.98
C LYS A 223 -2.61 -17.60 23.92
N PHE A 224 -3.18 -17.26 25.08
CA PHE A 224 -4.40 -16.47 25.16
C PHE A 224 -4.22 -15.08 24.56
N TYR A 225 -3.18 -14.31 24.94
CA TYR A 225 -2.90 -13.00 24.38
C TYR A 225 -2.65 -13.06 22.86
N ARG A 226 -1.90 -14.07 22.40
CA ARG A 226 -1.66 -14.27 20.97
C ARG A 226 -2.95 -14.51 20.20
N ARG A 227 -3.82 -15.40 20.70
CA ARG A 227 -5.10 -15.71 20.06
C ARG A 227 -5.98 -14.47 19.99
N HIS A 228 -6.11 -13.72 21.09
CA HIS A 228 -6.86 -12.48 21.12
C HIS A 228 -6.32 -11.42 20.15
N ALA A 229 -5.00 -11.29 20.04
CA ALA A 229 -4.39 -10.41 19.04
C ALA A 229 -4.74 -10.85 17.62
N PHE A 230 -4.69 -12.18 17.34
CA PHE A 230 -5.05 -12.73 16.03
C PHE A 230 -6.52 -12.49 15.69
N ASP A 231 -7.43 -12.74 16.64
CA ASP A 231 -8.86 -12.52 16.47
C ASP A 231 -9.16 -11.04 16.16
N LYS A 232 -8.55 -10.11 16.93
CA LYS A 232 -8.71 -8.67 16.71
C LYS A 232 -8.13 -8.20 15.37
N LEU A 233 -6.97 -8.74 14.97
CA LEU A 233 -6.31 -8.40 13.71
C LEU A 233 -6.95 -9.10 12.50
N GLY A 234 -7.81 -10.12 12.72
CA GLY A 234 -8.41 -10.91 11.65
C GLY A 234 -7.38 -11.71 10.85
N VAL A 235 -6.40 -12.32 11.53
CA VAL A 235 -5.28 -13.06 10.92
C VAL A 235 -5.15 -14.47 11.49
N ALA A 236 -4.48 -15.35 10.74
CA ALA A 236 -4.31 -16.75 11.11
C ALA A 236 -2.86 -17.14 11.47
N SER A 237 -1.89 -16.26 11.23
CA SER A 237 -0.48 -16.54 11.48
C SER A 237 0.23 -15.39 12.18
N ILE A 238 1.36 -15.70 12.85
CA ILE A 238 2.19 -14.69 13.51
C ILE A 238 2.78 -13.70 12.51
N THR A 239 3.17 -14.17 11.33
CA THR A 239 3.74 -13.33 10.27
C THR A 239 2.71 -12.32 9.77
N GLU A 240 1.46 -12.76 9.55
CA GLU A 240 0.36 -11.86 9.19
C GLU A 240 0.05 -10.87 10.33
N ALA A 241 0.05 -11.34 11.59
CA ALA A 241 -0.22 -10.49 12.75
C ALA A 241 0.82 -9.39 12.91
N VAL A 242 2.10 -9.72 12.81
CA VAL A 242 3.20 -8.75 12.88
C VAL A 242 3.14 -7.77 11.71
N SER A 243 2.95 -8.25 10.49
CA SER A 243 2.81 -7.41 9.30
C SER A 243 1.64 -6.43 9.45
N ARG A 244 0.48 -6.92 9.88
CA ARG A 244 -0.72 -6.10 10.04
C ARG A 244 -0.60 -5.10 11.18
N ALA A 245 0.01 -5.49 12.30
CA ALA A 245 0.29 -4.59 13.42
C ALA A 245 1.26 -3.46 13.01
N THR A 246 2.29 -3.79 12.20
CA THR A 246 3.22 -2.81 11.64
C THR A 246 2.51 -1.84 10.68
N LEU A 247 1.69 -2.37 9.75
CA LEU A 247 0.93 -1.54 8.81
C LEU A 247 -0.05 -0.61 9.52
N ASN A 248 -0.69 -1.09 10.58
CA ASN A 248 -1.60 -0.31 11.41
C ASN A 248 -0.88 0.59 12.44
N LYS A 249 0.46 0.60 12.43
CA LYS A 249 1.31 1.40 13.35
C LYS A 249 0.95 1.17 14.83
N LEU A 250 0.72 -0.08 15.20
CA LEU A 250 0.38 -0.47 16.56
C LEU A 250 1.65 -0.63 17.45
N PHE A 251 2.85 -0.68 16.86
CA PHE A 251 4.16 -0.62 17.54
C PHE A 251 5.21 0.15 16.77
#